data_e1fd2688706aa6ca09a52386988270a0
#
_entry.id   e1fd2688706aa6ca09a52386988270a0
#
_cell.length_a   1.000
_cell.length_b   1.000
_cell.length_c   1.000
_cell.angle_alpha   90.00
_cell.angle_beta   90.00
_cell.angle_gamma   90.00
#
_symmetry.space_group_name_H-M   'P 1'
#
loop_
_entity.id
_entity.type
_entity.pdbx_description
1 polymer ?
#
loop_
_entity_poly.entity_id
_entity_poly.type
_entity_poly.pdbx_seq_one_letter_code
_entity_poly.pdbx_strand_id
1 'polypeptide(L)'
;MALSTEEAIAFIKGKSLSATRLAGGTPSLQFKDNGTMYGHNGGSDSGKWRIEDGKLCMRWQRWEYEGCGQLVRVEGKVQHLHPNASAVHLVFNN
;
A
#
# COMPACT_ATOMS: atom_id res chain seq x y z
N MET A 1 4.87 -7.77 12.93
CA MET A 1 3.63 -8.59 13.01
C MET A 1 2.73 -8.28 11.83
N ALA A 2 2.32 -9.30 11.12
CA ALA A 2 1.44 -9.12 9.96
C ALA A 2 0.04 -8.72 10.41
N LEU A 3 -0.60 -7.83 9.64
CA LEU A 3 -1.98 -7.43 9.89
C LEU A 3 -2.93 -8.57 9.47
N SER A 4 -4.01 -8.75 10.22
CA SER A 4 -5.11 -9.60 9.76
C SER A 4 -5.82 -8.92 8.59
N THR A 5 -6.68 -9.66 7.90
CA THR A 5 -7.49 -9.10 6.81
C THR A 5 -8.32 -7.91 7.31
N GLU A 6 -8.95 -8.06 8.48
CA GLU A 6 -9.78 -6.98 9.06
C GLU A 6 -8.95 -5.74 9.40
N GLU A 7 -7.77 -5.94 9.98
CA GLU A 7 -6.87 -4.83 10.31
C GLU A 7 -6.37 -4.14 9.05
N ALA A 8 -6.05 -4.92 8.02
CA ALA A 8 -5.59 -4.36 6.74
C ALA A 8 -6.68 -3.53 6.08
N ILE A 9 -7.91 -4.02 6.05
CA ILE A 9 -9.04 -3.28 5.51
C ILE A 9 -9.26 -1.98 6.28
N ALA A 10 -9.24 -2.06 7.61
CA ALA A 10 -9.44 -0.88 8.45
C ALA A 10 -8.34 0.17 8.24
N PHE A 11 -7.11 -0.27 7.96
CA PHE A 11 -6.00 0.64 7.74
C PHE A 11 -6.05 1.33 6.37
N ILE A 12 -6.57 0.64 5.36
CA ILE A 12 -6.47 1.07 3.95
C ILE A 12 -7.76 1.68 3.42
N LYS A 13 -8.91 1.04 3.66
CA LYS A 13 -10.15 1.38 2.97
C LYS A 13 -10.63 2.78 3.28
N GLY A 14 -10.83 3.57 2.22
CA GLY A 14 -11.32 4.93 2.35
C GLY A 14 -10.30 5.92 2.89
N LYS A 15 -9.02 5.55 2.94
CA LYS A 15 -8.00 6.38 3.56
C LYS A 15 -7.12 7.07 2.54
N SER A 16 -6.65 8.26 2.93
CA SER A 16 -5.59 8.98 2.23
C SER A 16 -4.35 8.89 3.12
N LEU A 17 -3.31 8.27 2.61
CA LEU A 17 -2.11 7.97 3.38
C LEU A 17 -0.88 8.48 2.65
N SER A 18 0.08 8.99 3.42
CA SER A 18 1.40 9.25 2.85
C SER A 18 2.32 8.11 3.22
N ALA A 19 3.31 7.85 2.37
CA ALA A 19 4.25 6.78 2.59
C ALA A 19 5.64 7.20 2.16
N THR A 20 6.64 6.46 2.64
CA THR A 20 8.01 6.60 2.18
C THR A 20 8.36 5.34 1.39
N ARG A 21 8.80 5.51 0.16
CA ARG A 21 9.25 4.42 -0.70
C ARG A 21 10.74 4.21 -0.48
N LEU A 22 11.16 2.98 -0.19
CA LEU A 22 12.59 2.73 0.03
C LEU A 22 13.41 2.94 -1.23
N ALA A 23 12.81 2.74 -2.40
CA ALA A 23 13.47 3.02 -3.68
C ALA A 23 13.54 4.52 -3.98
N GLY A 24 12.95 5.36 -3.16
CA GLY A 24 12.95 6.82 -3.29
C GLY A 24 11.58 7.42 -3.41
N GLY A 25 11.42 8.63 -2.85
CA GLY A 25 10.18 9.38 -2.92
C GLY A 25 9.24 9.17 -1.76
N THR A 26 8.27 10.07 -1.65
CA THR A 26 7.26 10.07 -0.59
C THR A 26 5.87 10.13 -1.23
N PRO A 27 5.37 9.03 -1.77
CA PRO A 27 4.08 9.04 -2.45
C PRO A 27 2.93 9.34 -1.51
N SER A 28 1.92 10.04 -2.04
CA SER A 28 0.62 10.19 -1.40
C SER A 28 -0.33 9.22 -2.07
N LEU A 29 -1.04 8.44 -1.28
CA LEU A 29 -1.91 7.38 -1.78
C LEU A 29 -3.31 7.57 -1.26
N GLN A 30 -4.31 7.36 -2.13
CA GLN A 30 -5.71 7.42 -1.76
C GLN A 30 -6.38 6.12 -2.17
N PHE A 31 -6.96 5.43 -1.19
CA PHE A 31 -7.62 4.14 -1.42
C PHE A 31 -9.13 4.35 -1.29
N LYS A 32 -9.83 4.34 -2.41
CA LYS A 32 -11.28 4.53 -2.43
C LYS A 32 -12.01 3.26 -2.01
N ASP A 33 -13.19 3.43 -1.43
CA ASP A 33 -14.03 2.32 -0.98
C ASP A 33 -14.38 1.35 -2.10
N ASN A 34 -14.43 1.83 -3.33
CA ASN A 34 -14.86 1.02 -4.48
C ASN A 34 -13.72 0.22 -5.12
N GLY A 35 -12.55 0.19 -4.49
CA GLY A 35 -11.40 -0.56 -5.03
C GLY A 35 -10.53 0.21 -6.01
N THR A 36 -10.81 1.48 -6.22
CA THR A 36 -9.96 2.36 -7.03
C THR A 36 -8.94 3.04 -6.13
N MET A 37 -7.74 3.29 -6.64
CA MET A 37 -6.74 4.04 -5.91
C MET A 37 -6.10 5.10 -6.79
N TYR A 38 -5.58 6.13 -6.14
CA TYR A 38 -4.86 7.22 -6.79
C TYR A 38 -3.55 7.43 -6.05
N GLY A 39 -2.51 7.78 -6.78
CA GLY A 39 -1.21 8.05 -6.20
C GLY A 39 -0.52 9.24 -6.85
N HIS A 40 0.32 9.89 -6.07
CA HIS A 40 1.13 11.00 -6.54
C HIS A 40 2.54 10.87 -5.96
N ASN A 41 3.54 10.92 -6.84
CA ASN A 41 4.95 10.83 -6.44
C ASN A 41 5.77 11.49 -7.57
N GLY A 42 5.74 12.83 -7.63
CA GLY A 42 6.32 13.58 -8.73
C GLY A 42 5.49 13.55 -10.00
N GLY A 43 4.58 12.65 -10.12
CA GLY A 43 3.57 12.49 -11.17
C GLY A 43 2.43 11.72 -10.57
N SER A 44 1.35 11.58 -11.30
CA SER A 44 0.14 10.91 -10.78
C SER A 44 -0.18 9.67 -11.57
N ASP A 45 -0.79 8.71 -10.89
CA ASP A 45 -1.31 7.49 -11.51
C ASP A 45 -2.56 7.05 -10.78
N SER A 46 -3.30 6.15 -11.41
CA SER A 46 -4.46 5.52 -10.79
C SER A 46 -4.36 4.02 -11.00
N GLY A 47 -5.15 3.29 -10.21
CA GLY A 47 -5.14 1.85 -10.31
C GLY A 47 -6.24 1.22 -9.49
N LYS A 48 -6.07 -0.06 -9.22
CA LYS A 48 -7.01 -0.87 -8.45
C LYS A 48 -6.31 -1.47 -7.25
N TRP A 49 -7.04 -1.59 -6.15
CA TRP A 49 -6.53 -2.21 -4.94
C TRP A 49 -7.54 -3.20 -4.38
N ARG A 50 -7.04 -4.16 -3.63
CA ARG A 50 -7.88 -5.04 -2.81
C ARG A 50 -7.05 -5.60 -1.67
N ILE A 51 -7.73 -6.11 -0.66
CA ILE A 51 -7.08 -6.84 0.42
C ILE A 51 -7.42 -8.32 0.26
N GLU A 52 -6.40 -9.16 0.33
CA GLU A 52 -6.55 -10.59 0.16
C GLU A 52 -5.62 -11.29 1.17
N ASP A 53 -6.20 -12.02 2.12
CA ASP A 53 -5.45 -12.70 3.17
C ASP A 53 -4.51 -11.76 3.93
N GLY A 54 -4.98 -10.56 4.25
CA GLY A 54 -4.20 -9.57 4.96
C GLY A 54 -3.17 -8.86 4.10
N LYS A 55 -3.08 -9.20 2.81
CA LYS A 55 -2.14 -8.57 1.88
C LYS A 55 -2.81 -7.46 1.11
N LEU A 56 -2.06 -6.38 0.88
CA LEU A 56 -2.51 -5.30 0.01
C LEU A 56 -2.06 -5.61 -1.41
N CYS A 57 -3.06 -5.80 -2.28
CA CYS A 57 -2.82 -6.05 -3.69
C CYS A 57 -3.06 -4.75 -4.45
N MET A 58 -2.08 -4.36 -5.25
CA MET A 58 -2.14 -3.12 -6.02
C MET A 58 -1.78 -3.38 -7.47
N ARG A 59 -2.48 -2.67 -8.37
CA ARG A 59 -2.19 -2.70 -9.79
C ARG A 59 -2.35 -1.29 -10.32
N TRP A 60 -1.24 -0.66 -10.72
CA TRP A 60 -1.21 0.68 -11.27
C TRP A 60 -1.35 0.65 -12.79
N GLN A 61 -1.82 1.75 -13.36
CA GLN A 61 -1.95 1.85 -14.82
C GLN A 61 -0.60 2.05 -15.50
N ARG A 62 0.24 2.91 -14.92
CA ARG A 62 1.53 3.27 -15.52
C ARG A 62 2.73 2.90 -14.66
N TRP A 63 2.58 3.03 -13.35
CA TRP A 63 3.66 2.64 -12.44
C TRP A 63 3.81 1.13 -12.44
N GLU A 64 5.06 0.68 -12.36
CA GLU A 64 5.39 -0.72 -12.62
C GLU A 64 5.16 -1.69 -11.46
N TYR A 65 4.53 -1.26 -10.39
CA TYR A 65 4.25 -2.16 -9.29
C TYR A 65 2.92 -2.89 -9.50
N GLU A 66 2.99 -4.21 -9.42
CA GLU A 66 1.78 -5.05 -9.46
C GLU A 66 2.00 -6.26 -8.56
N GLY A 67 1.03 -6.59 -7.73
CA GLY A 67 1.07 -7.79 -6.89
C GLY A 67 0.50 -7.56 -5.52
N CYS A 68 0.58 -8.59 -4.69
CA CYS A 68 0.04 -8.63 -3.33
C CYS A 68 1.19 -8.76 -2.35
N GLY A 69 1.34 -7.78 -1.47
CA GLY A 69 2.36 -7.78 -0.44
C GLY A 69 1.75 -7.72 0.94
N GLN A 70 2.42 -8.33 1.89
CA GLN A 70 2.01 -8.30 3.30
C GLN A 70 2.02 -6.89 3.83
N LEU A 71 1.05 -6.60 4.71
CA LEU A 71 1.10 -5.41 5.56
C LEU A 71 1.55 -5.88 6.93
N VAL A 72 2.60 -5.26 7.46
CA VAL A 72 3.16 -5.63 8.74
C VAL A 72 3.31 -4.39 9.61
N ARG A 73 3.11 -4.55 10.93
CA ARG A 73 3.30 -3.46 11.86
C ARG A 73 4.67 -3.60 12.52
N VAL A 74 5.49 -2.57 12.37
CA VAL A 74 6.84 -2.54 12.93
C VAL A 74 7.02 -1.20 13.64
N GLU A 75 7.28 -1.24 14.93
CA GLU A 75 7.53 -0.06 15.76
C GLU A 75 6.46 1.03 15.60
N GLY A 76 5.20 0.59 15.58
CA GLY A 76 4.06 1.51 15.49
C GLY A 76 3.71 1.98 14.09
N LYS A 77 4.48 1.60 13.09
CA LYS A 77 4.20 1.97 11.70
C LYS A 77 3.83 0.74 10.88
N VAL A 78 2.99 0.95 9.87
CA VAL A 78 2.61 -0.13 8.96
C VAL A 78 3.53 -0.07 7.74
N GLN A 79 4.08 -1.21 7.38
CA GLN A 79 4.92 -1.36 6.20
C GLN A 79 4.24 -2.29 5.21
N HIS A 80 4.38 -1.98 3.93
CA HIS A 80 3.96 -2.85 2.83
C HIS A 80 5.19 -3.51 2.25
N LEU A 81 5.17 -4.83 2.18
CA LEU A 81 6.29 -5.61 1.65
C LEU A 81 6.09 -5.89 0.17
N HIS A 82 7.18 -6.17 -0.53
CA HIS A 82 7.10 -6.63 -1.93
C HIS A 82 6.46 -8.01 -2.00
N PRO A 83 5.82 -8.36 -3.13
CA PRO A 83 5.26 -9.70 -3.31
C PRO A 83 6.34 -10.77 -3.19
N ASN A 84 6.03 -11.85 -2.48
CA ASN A 84 6.91 -13.00 -2.30
C ASN A 84 8.29 -12.66 -1.72
N ALA A 85 8.35 -11.57 -0.95
CA ALA A 85 9.61 -11.12 -0.38
C ALA A 85 9.37 -10.51 1.00
N SER A 86 10.43 -10.44 1.79
CA SER A 86 10.42 -9.71 3.05
C SER A 86 10.96 -8.29 2.89
N ALA A 87 11.32 -7.91 1.68
CA ALA A 87 11.82 -6.57 1.40
C ALA A 87 10.70 -5.54 1.50
N VAL A 88 10.99 -4.41 2.12
CA VAL A 88 10.01 -3.35 2.33
C VAL A 88 9.82 -2.56 1.03
N HIS A 89 8.57 -2.38 0.65
CA HIS A 89 8.16 -1.54 -0.48
C HIS A 89 7.83 -0.13 -0.01
N LEU A 90 6.93 0.00 0.96
CA LEU A 90 6.48 1.29 1.49
C LEU A 90 6.47 1.25 3.00
N VAL A 91 6.76 2.39 3.63
CA VAL A 91 6.50 2.62 5.05
C VAL A 91 5.45 3.72 5.12
N PHE A 92 4.27 3.40 5.64
CA PHE A 92 3.22 4.39 5.80
C PHE A 92 3.55 5.32 6.97
N ASN A 93 3.39 6.62 6.75
CA ASN A 93 3.80 7.64 7.71
C ASN A 93 2.71 7.98 8.74
N ASN A 94 1.52 7.46 8.55
CA ASN A 94 0.43 7.71 9.49
C ASN A 94 -0.27 6.45 9.98
#